data_8ce3f6f65e7a6dad46e0dcb5d10cf190
#
_entry.id   8ce3f6f65e7a6dad46e0dcb5d10cf190
#
_cell.length_a   1.000
_cell.length_b   1.000
_cell.length_c   1.000
_cell.angle_alpha   90.00
_cell.angle_beta   90.00
_cell.angle_gamma   90.00
#
_symmetry.space_group_name_H-M   'P 1'
#
loop_
_entity.id
_entity.type
_entity.pdbx_description
1 polymer ?
#
loop_
_entity_poly.entity_id
_entity_poly.type
_entity_poly.pdbx_seq_one_letter_code
_entity_poly.pdbx_strand_id
1 'polypeptide(L)'
;MLTATSKLDAINTILSSIGADPVNTIDEEIDVDVANAVRIMDRVSRDIQRQGWDFNTYALTLSPEAFTSRIPWIPTIISFKATDGGTYAKRDNYFFDVVQQTYTFTHDIQLSAIMAIDFDDLPDCFRNYIVARAALTFQAHFMGDASLSQDLTYAAQEAYQDIVSYDMHMGDYNMLNYIGVSPVLERS
;
A
#
# COMPACT_ATOMS: atom_id res chain seq x y z
N MET A 1 0.42 19.85 19.40
CA MET A 1 1.23 18.94 18.62
C MET A 1 0.26 18.26 17.67
N LEU A 2 0.38 18.47 16.36
CA LEU A 2 -0.46 17.73 15.40
C LEU A 2 0.10 16.31 15.37
N THR A 3 -0.68 15.34 15.83
CA THR A 3 -0.36 13.92 15.72
C THR A 3 -0.92 13.41 14.40
N ALA A 4 -0.16 12.54 13.75
CA ALA A 4 -0.62 11.87 12.54
C ALA A 4 -1.90 11.06 12.84
N THR A 5 -2.79 10.94 11.87
CA THR A 5 -4.06 10.22 11.98
C THR A 5 -3.83 8.76 12.41
N SER A 6 -4.32 8.38 13.58
CA SER A 6 -4.28 7.00 14.05
C SER A 6 -5.32 6.13 13.36
N LYS A 7 -5.17 4.79 13.43
CA LYS A 7 -6.19 3.87 12.89
C LYS A 7 -7.56 4.09 13.53
N LEU A 8 -7.63 4.40 14.82
CA LEU A 8 -8.89 4.70 15.50
C LEU A 8 -9.53 6.01 15.00
N ASP A 9 -8.74 7.07 14.83
CA ASP A 9 -9.23 8.35 14.28
C ASP A 9 -9.74 8.16 12.85
N ALA A 10 -9.04 7.36 12.05
CA ALA A 10 -9.43 7.00 10.69
C ALA A 10 -10.81 6.30 10.67
N ILE A 11 -11.00 5.30 11.52
CA ILE A 11 -12.29 4.58 11.64
C ILE A 11 -13.41 5.53 12.08
N ASN A 12 -13.17 6.38 13.08
CA ASN A 12 -14.15 7.38 13.51
C ASN A 12 -14.52 8.37 12.39
N THR A 13 -13.56 8.77 11.59
CA THR A 13 -13.81 9.62 10.41
C THR A 13 -14.69 8.90 9.38
N ILE A 14 -14.43 7.61 9.12
CA ILE A 14 -15.25 6.81 8.21
C ILE A 14 -16.68 6.65 8.76
N LEU A 15 -16.84 6.33 10.04
CA LEU A 15 -18.17 6.20 10.69
C LEU A 15 -18.96 7.52 10.64
N SER A 16 -18.29 8.66 10.85
CA SER A 16 -18.94 9.97 10.78
C SER A 16 -19.53 10.29 9.40
N SER A 17 -19.01 9.66 8.33
CA SER A 17 -19.54 9.84 6.96
C SER A 17 -20.98 9.32 6.76
N ILE A 18 -21.49 8.51 7.69
CA ILE A 18 -22.88 8.05 7.74
C ILE A 18 -23.63 8.60 8.96
N GLY A 19 -23.02 9.50 9.74
CA GLY A 19 -23.61 10.06 10.95
C GLY A 19 -23.61 9.10 12.15
N ALA A 20 -22.78 8.05 12.11
CA ALA A 20 -22.60 7.16 13.25
C ALA A 20 -21.76 7.82 14.36
N ASP A 21 -22.02 7.45 15.62
CA ASP A 21 -21.28 7.94 16.77
C ASP A 21 -19.83 7.43 16.79
N PRO A 22 -18.87 8.24 17.27
CA PRO A 22 -17.49 7.80 17.38
C PRO A 22 -17.32 6.70 18.44
N VAL A 23 -16.39 5.77 18.18
CA VAL A 23 -16.04 4.69 19.09
C VAL A 23 -14.71 4.95 19.79
N ASN A 24 -14.54 4.39 20.98
CA ASN A 24 -13.30 4.52 21.76
C ASN A 24 -12.31 3.38 21.50
N THR A 25 -12.76 2.29 20.89
CA THR A 25 -11.95 1.10 20.60
C THR A 25 -12.39 0.50 19.25
N ILE A 26 -11.44 -0.13 18.56
CA ILE A 26 -11.73 -0.90 17.35
C ILE A 26 -12.06 -2.33 17.78
N ASP A 27 -13.34 -2.60 18.01
CA ASP A 27 -13.83 -3.94 18.36
C ASP A 27 -14.82 -4.42 17.28
N GLU A 28 -14.29 -5.20 16.34
CA GLU A 28 -15.02 -5.71 15.18
C GLU A 28 -16.05 -6.80 15.55
N GLU A 29 -15.94 -7.39 16.74
CA GLU A 29 -16.88 -8.43 17.19
C GLU A 29 -18.15 -7.81 17.80
N ILE A 30 -18.04 -6.60 18.37
CA ILE A 30 -19.14 -5.92 19.06
C ILE A 30 -19.91 -5.00 18.13
N ASP A 31 -19.22 -4.31 17.20
CA ASP A 31 -19.84 -3.31 16.33
C ASP A 31 -19.66 -3.64 14.85
N VAL A 32 -20.79 -3.91 14.20
CA VAL A 32 -20.84 -4.29 12.78
C VAL A 32 -20.39 -3.14 11.86
N ASP A 33 -20.69 -1.89 12.24
CA ASP A 33 -20.30 -0.74 11.43
C ASP A 33 -18.79 -0.49 11.54
N VAL A 34 -18.21 -0.70 12.72
CA VAL A 34 -16.74 -0.71 12.92
C VAL A 34 -16.10 -1.79 12.08
N ALA A 35 -16.60 -3.04 12.13
CA ALA A 35 -16.08 -4.14 11.32
C ALA A 35 -16.13 -3.85 9.82
N ASN A 36 -17.21 -3.25 9.34
CA ASN A 36 -17.34 -2.85 7.94
C ASN A 36 -16.42 -1.69 7.57
N ALA A 37 -16.26 -0.69 8.44
CA ALA A 37 -15.35 0.43 8.23
C ALA A 37 -13.89 -0.06 8.14
N VAL A 38 -13.45 -0.93 9.07
CA VAL A 38 -12.11 -1.55 9.04
C VAL A 38 -11.90 -2.31 7.73
N ARG A 39 -12.83 -3.19 7.34
CA ARG A 39 -12.73 -3.98 6.12
C ARG A 39 -12.65 -3.12 4.86
N ILE A 40 -13.42 -2.04 4.78
CA ILE A 40 -13.38 -1.12 3.65
C ILE A 40 -12.05 -0.36 3.65
N MET A 41 -11.61 0.14 4.79
CA MET A 41 -10.34 0.85 4.91
C MET A 41 -9.15 -0.04 4.51
N ASP A 42 -9.07 -1.26 5.02
CA ASP A 42 -7.99 -2.20 4.71
C ASP A 42 -7.98 -2.57 3.21
N ARG A 43 -9.17 -2.72 2.60
CA ARG A 43 -9.28 -2.96 1.15
C ARG A 43 -8.79 -1.75 0.34
N VAL A 44 -9.23 -0.55 0.70
CA VAL A 44 -8.82 0.71 0.05
C VAL A 44 -7.32 0.92 0.21
N SER A 45 -6.77 0.70 1.41
CA SER A 45 -5.34 0.78 1.68
C SER A 45 -4.54 -0.16 0.77
N ARG A 46 -4.96 -1.42 0.66
CA ARG A 46 -4.32 -2.40 -0.23
C ARG A 46 -4.39 -1.99 -1.70
N ASP A 47 -5.53 -1.48 -2.15
CA ASP A 47 -5.73 -1.06 -3.55
C ASP A 47 -4.85 0.15 -3.91
N ILE A 48 -4.65 1.08 -2.97
CA ILE A 48 -3.76 2.23 -3.14
C ILE A 48 -2.30 1.77 -3.14
N GLN A 49 -1.88 0.97 -2.16
CA GLN A 49 -0.50 0.49 -2.04
C GLN A 49 -0.07 -0.40 -3.22
N ARG A 50 -1.02 -1.15 -3.82
CA ARG A 50 -0.74 -2.02 -4.97
C ARG A 50 -0.29 -1.26 -6.23
N GLN A 51 -0.50 0.06 -6.30
CA GLN A 51 -0.04 0.87 -7.42
C GLN A 51 1.50 0.95 -7.50
N GLY A 52 2.19 0.74 -6.39
CA GLY A 52 3.64 0.78 -6.30
C GLY A 52 4.15 2.21 -6.24
N TRP A 53 4.32 2.70 -5.04
CA TRP A 53 4.84 4.03 -4.73
C TRP A 53 6.30 3.91 -4.28
N ASP A 54 7.06 4.98 -4.32
CA ASP A 54 8.46 4.96 -3.91
C ASP A 54 8.66 4.45 -2.49
N PHE A 55 7.74 4.80 -1.56
CA PHE A 55 7.84 4.41 -0.15
C PHE A 55 7.60 2.91 0.09
N ASN A 56 6.91 2.19 -0.80
CA ASN A 56 6.57 0.77 -0.59
C ASN A 56 7.10 -0.16 -1.68
N THR A 57 7.99 0.34 -2.55
CA THR A 57 8.66 -0.45 -3.59
C THR A 57 10.11 -0.73 -3.20
N TYR A 58 10.46 -2.00 -3.06
CA TYR A 58 11.75 -2.45 -2.56
C TYR A 58 12.46 -3.35 -3.56
N ALA A 59 13.76 -3.14 -3.72
CA ALA A 59 14.65 -4.12 -4.37
C ALA A 59 15.02 -5.20 -3.35
N LEU A 60 14.62 -6.43 -3.61
CA LEU A 60 14.87 -7.58 -2.72
C LEU A 60 15.80 -8.57 -3.39
N THR A 61 16.76 -9.07 -2.63
CA THR A 61 17.57 -10.26 -2.97
C THR A 61 17.21 -11.35 -1.99
N LEU A 62 16.68 -12.46 -2.46
CA LEU A 62 16.20 -13.56 -1.64
C LEU A 62 17.03 -14.80 -1.90
N SER A 63 17.62 -15.35 -0.84
CA SER A 63 18.45 -16.55 -0.89
C SER A 63 17.64 -17.80 -0.56
N PRO A 64 17.92 -18.95 -1.20
CA PRO A 64 17.30 -20.21 -0.84
C PRO A 64 17.78 -20.69 0.53
N GLU A 65 16.88 -21.32 1.28
CA GLU A 65 17.22 -21.98 2.55
C GLU A 65 18.23 -23.10 2.33
N ALA A 66 19.24 -23.19 3.21
CA ALA A 66 20.36 -24.09 3.07
C ALA A 66 19.97 -25.60 2.98
N PHE A 67 18.89 -26.02 3.65
CA PHE A 67 18.49 -27.42 3.70
C PHE A 67 17.44 -27.80 2.66
N THR A 68 16.52 -26.88 2.35
CA THR A 68 15.39 -27.15 1.45
C THR A 68 15.66 -26.67 0.04
N SER A 69 16.63 -25.78 -0.14
CA SER A 69 16.89 -25.03 -1.38
C SER A 69 15.65 -24.28 -1.88
N ARG A 70 14.68 -23.99 -1.00
CA ARG A 70 13.46 -23.26 -1.32
C ARG A 70 13.57 -21.83 -0.82
N ILE A 71 12.82 -20.94 -1.45
CA ILE A 71 12.70 -19.53 -1.02
C ILE A 71 11.30 -19.33 -0.47
N PRO A 72 11.16 -19.07 0.85
CA PRO A 72 9.85 -18.88 1.46
C PRO A 72 9.19 -17.58 0.94
N TRP A 73 7.86 -17.62 0.81
CA TRP A 73 7.07 -16.44 0.44
C TRP A 73 7.04 -15.44 1.60
N ILE A 74 7.21 -14.16 1.28
CA ILE A 74 7.07 -13.06 2.25
C ILE A 74 5.61 -12.58 2.21
N PRO A 75 4.83 -12.73 3.31
CA PRO A 75 3.38 -12.45 3.31
C PRO A 75 3.01 -11.01 2.97
N THR A 76 3.89 -10.05 3.26
CA THR A 76 3.69 -8.63 2.99
C THR A 76 3.86 -8.24 1.52
N ILE A 77 4.36 -9.12 0.65
CA ILE A 77 4.45 -8.84 -0.78
C ILE A 77 3.04 -8.79 -1.39
N ILE A 78 2.66 -7.62 -1.91
CA ILE A 78 1.42 -7.41 -2.68
C ILE A 78 1.62 -7.87 -4.12
N SER A 79 2.70 -7.44 -4.75
CA SER A 79 3.10 -7.81 -6.11
C SER A 79 4.61 -7.70 -6.26
N PHE A 80 5.16 -8.35 -7.27
CA PHE A 80 6.59 -8.28 -7.55
C PHE A 80 6.87 -8.45 -9.05
N LYS A 81 8.05 -8.02 -9.45
CA LYS A 81 8.64 -8.26 -10.76
C LYS A 81 10.07 -8.77 -10.57
N ALA A 82 10.42 -9.87 -11.24
CA ALA A 82 11.80 -10.35 -11.27
C ALA A 82 12.70 -9.34 -12.02
N THR A 83 13.88 -9.08 -11.46
CA THR A 83 14.89 -8.18 -12.05
C THR A 83 16.12 -8.94 -12.55
N ASP A 84 16.23 -10.23 -12.24
CA ASP A 84 17.27 -11.16 -12.68
C ASP A 84 16.94 -11.88 -14.00
N GLY A 85 15.80 -11.59 -14.61
CA GLY A 85 15.31 -12.23 -15.84
C GLY A 85 14.57 -13.55 -15.62
N GLY A 86 14.40 -14.01 -14.37
CA GLY A 86 13.60 -15.18 -14.02
C GLY A 86 12.09 -14.92 -14.14
N THR A 87 11.30 -15.98 -14.07
CA THR A 87 9.83 -15.91 -14.01
C THR A 87 9.36 -16.72 -12.82
N TYR A 88 8.91 -16.03 -11.80
CA TYR A 88 8.54 -16.64 -10.51
C TYR A 88 7.06 -16.43 -10.22
N ALA A 89 6.49 -17.35 -9.44
CA ALA A 89 5.11 -17.28 -8.95
C ALA A 89 5.07 -17.70 -7.47
N LYS A 90 4.03 -17.24 -6.75
CA LYS A 90 3.72 -17.75 -5.42
C LYS A 90 2.97 -19.08 -5.54
N ARG A 91 3.47 -20.14 -4.90
CA ARG A 91 2.77 -21.42 -4.72
C ARG A 91 3.10 -22.00 -3.34
N ASP A 92 2.14 -22.55 -2.64
CA ASP A 92 2.30 -23.23 -1.35
C ASP A 92 3.19 -22.48 -0.33
N ASN A 93 3.05 -21.14 -0.25
CA ASN A 93 3.88 -20.26 0.59
C ASN A 93 5.39 -20.26 0.27
N TYR A 94 5.75 -20.59 -0.98
CA TYR A 94 7.11 -20.49 -1.50
C TYR A 94 7.11 -19.78 -2.85
N PHE A 95 8.27 -19.30 -3.26
CA PHE A 95 8.52 -18.95 -4.64
C PHE A 95 8.63 -20.21 -5.49
N PHE A 96 8.10 -20.17 -6.69
CA PHE A 96 8.12 -21.25 -7.67
C PHE A 96 8.68 -20.71 -8.98
N ASP A 97 9.70 -21.37 -9.53
CA ASP A 97 10.20 -21.06 -10.86
C ASP A 97 9.23 -21.65 -11.91
N VAL A 98 8.59 -20.75 -12.66
CA VAL A 98 7.56 -21.13 -13.65
C VAL A 98 8.18 -21.77 -14.89
N VAL A 99 9.41 -21.38 -15.24
CA VAL A 99 10.12 -21.89 -16.42
C VAL A 99 10.68 -23.28 -16.15
N GLN A 100 11.38 -23.44 -15.02
CA GLN A 100 11.97 -24.72 -14.62
C GLN A 100 10.98 -25.65 -13.94
N GLN A 101 9.77 -25.17 -13.61
CA GLN A 101 8.72 -25.91 -12.90
C GLN A 101 9.21 -26.55 -11.58
N THR A 102 9.99 -25.80 -10.79
CA THR A 102 10.57 -26.28 -9.54
C THR A 102 10.40 -25.28 -8.40
N TYR A 103 10.44 -25.79 -7.16
CA TYR A 103 10.53 -25.01 -5.93
C TYR A 103 11.98 -24.80 -5.45
N THR A 104 12.95 -25.49 -6.08
CA THR A 104 14.34 -25.47 -5.63
C THR A 104 15.15 -24.48 -6.46
N PHE A 105 15.92 -23.66 -5.77
CA PHE A 105 16.78 -22.63 -6.34
C PHE A 105 18.24 -22.93 -5.99
N THR A 106 19.14 -22.72 -6.95
CA THR A 106 20.59 -22.88 -6.77
C THR A 106 21.32 -21.55 -6.58
N HIS A 107 20.60 -20.44 -6.75
CA HIS A 107 21.11 -19.08 -6.65
C HIS A 107 20.04 -18.14 -6.06
N ASP A 108 20.48 -16.97 -5.65
CA ASP A 108 19.59 -15.93 -5.16
C ASP A 108 18.71 -15.41 -6.29
N ILE A 109 17.47 -15.03 -5.96
CA ILE A 109 16.58 -14.32 -6.89
C ILE A 109 16.54 -12.84 -6.56
N GLN A 110 16.43 -12.00 -7.58
CA GLN A 110 16.32 -10.55 -7.43
C GLN A 110 14.95 -10.06 -7.90
N LEU A 111 14.31 -9.29 -7.06
CA LEU A 111 12.94 -8.82 -7.27
C LEU A 111 12.84 -7.32 -7.02
N SER A 112 12.01 -6.64 -7.80
CA SER A 112 11.37 -5.39 -7.39
C SER A 112 10.00 -5.74 -6.83
N ALA A 113 9.77 -5.52 -5.54
CA ALA A 113 8.56 -5.95 -4.84
C ALA A 113 7.82 -4.76 -4.24
N ILE A 114 6.50 -4.73 -4.41
CA ILE A 114 5.59 -3.82 -3.73
C ILE A 114 5.14 -4.49 -2.44
N MET A 115 5.43 -3.84 -1.31
CA MET A 115 5.16 -4.37 0.02
C MET A 115 3.92 -3.71 0.63
N ALA A 116 3.12 -4.51 1.35
CA ALA A 116 2.07 -3.97 2.22
C ALA A 116 2.73 -3.38 3.47
N ILE A 117 2.36 -2.16 3.79
CA ILE A 117 2.78 -1.42 4.98
C ILE A 117 1.55 -1.19 5.84
N ASP A 118 1.67 -1.37 7.15
CA ASP A 118 0.58 -1.16 8.09
C ASP A 118 0.15 0.32 8.08
N PHE A 119 -1.15 0.56 8.36
CA PHE A 119 -1.74 1.90 8.23
C PHE A 119 -0.99 2.96 9.04
N ASP A 120 -0.58 2.64 10.27
CA ASP A 120 0.09 3.58 11.15
C ASP A 120 1.53 3.92 10.71
N ASP A 121 2.14 3.09 9.87
CA ASP A 121 3.49 3.28 9.32
C ASP A 121 3.48 3.98 7.93
N LEU A 122 2.30 4.23 7.36
CA LEU A 122 2.18 4.94 6.09
C LEU A 122 2.53 6.43 6.22
N PRO A 123 3.06 7.08 5.17
CA PRO A 123 3.17 8.52 5.13
C PRO A 123 1.81 9.20 5.35
N ASP A 124 1.79 10.33 6.06
CA ASP A 124 0.54 10.98 6.51
C ASP A 124 -0.42 11.32 5.37
N CYS A 125 0.09 11.81 4.23
CA CYS A 125 -0.72 12.09 3.05
C CYS A 125 -1.45 10.83 2.51
N PHE A 126 -0.80 9.64 2.57
CA PHE A 126 -1.42 8.38 2.19
C PHE A 126 -2.50 7.96 3.16
N ARG A 127 -2.28 8.13 4.48
CA ARG A 127 -3.31 7.86 5.49
C ARG A 127 -4.55 8.72 5.24
N ASN A 128 -4.36 10.02 5.03
CA ASN A 128 -5.45 10.96 4.74
C ASN A 128 -6.23 10.56 3.47
N TYR A 129 -5.53 10.21 2.40
CA TYR A 129 -6.18 9.75 1.17
C TYR A 129 -6.96 8.43 1.35
N ILE A 130 -6.38 7.47 2.07
CA ILE A 130 -7.05 6.21 2.38
C ILE A 130 -8.33 6.45 3.15
N VAL A 131 -8.31 7.31 4.17
CA VAL A 131 -9.48 7.66 4.98
C VAL A 131 -10.56 8.33 4.11
N ALA A 132 -10.20 9.32 3.30
CA ALA A 132 -11.15 10.01 2.43
C ALA A 132 -11.81 9.06 1.42
N ARG A 133 -11.03 8.17 0.79
CA ARG A 133 -11.55 7.15 -0.14
C ARG A 133 -12.40 6.09 0.55
N ALA A 134 -12.02 5.68 1.76
CA ALA A 134 -12.78 4.72 2.54
C ALA A 134 -14.11 5.32 3.01
N ALA A 135 -14.12 6.58 3.48
CA ALA A 135 -15.33 7.29 3.88
C ALA A 135 -16.32 7.42 2.70
N LEU A 136 -15.83 7.81 1.53
CA LEU A 136 -16.65 7.88 0.30
C LEU A 136 -17.25 6.50 -0.05
N THR A 137 -16.44 5.45 0.01
CA THR A 137 -16.88 4.08 -0.29
C THR A 137 -17.89 3.58 0.74
N PHE A 138 -17.64 3.86 2.02
CA PHE A 138 -18.52 3.47 3.12
C PHE A 138 -19.89 4.17 3.01
N GLN A 139 -19.89 5.48 2.83
CA GLN A 139 -21.11 6.29 2.65
C GLN A 139 -21.92 5.81 1.44
N ALA A 140 -21.27 5.54 0.31
CA ALA A 140 -21.94 5.05 -0.89
C ALA A 140 -22.61 3.68 -0.69
N HIS A 141 -22.04 2.81 0.16
CA HIS A 141 -22.59 1.48 0.44
C HIS A 141 -23.75 1.51 1.45
N PHE A 142 -23.73 2.41 2.43
CA PHE A 142 -24.64 2.37 3.57
C PHE A 142 -25.71 3.46 3.55
N MET A 143 -25.43 4.66 2.99
CA MET A 143 -26.40 5.74 2.91
C MET A 143 -26.82 6.12 1.50
N GLY A 144 -25.85 6.23 0.57
CA GLY A 144 -26.13 6.57 -0.82
C GLY A 144 -26.65 8.01 -1.04
N ASP A 145 -26.35 8.95 -0.12
CA ASP A 145 -26.71 10.36 -0.28
C ASP A 145 -25.81 11.03 -1.34
N ALA A 146 -26.43 11.55 -2.40
CA ALA A 146 -25.70 12.12 -3.54
C ALA A 146 -24.99 13.44 -3.20
N SER A 147 -25.56 14.28 -2.31
CA SER A 147 -24.97 15.55 -1.90
C SER A 147 -23.70 15.32 -1.07
N LEU A 148 -23.80 14.46 -0.06
CA LEU A 148 -22.68 14.09 0.79
C LEU A 148 -21.59 13.35 0.00
N SER A 149 -21.97 12.50 -0.95
CA SER A 149 -21.02 11.83 -1.86
C SER A 149 -20.21 12.82 -2.69
N GLN A 150 -20.78 13.94 -3.08
CA GLN A 150 -20.08 14.97 -3.82
C GLN A 150 -18.99 15.62 -2.97
N ASP A 151 -19.29 16.00 -1.73
CA ASP A 151 -18.33 16.61 -0.80
C ASP A 151 -17.19 15.65 -0.47
N LEU A 152 -17.50 14.38 -0.19
CA LEU A 152 -16.51 13.34 0.04
C LEU A 152 -15.64 13.06 -1.20
N THR A 153 -16.21 13.21 -2.40
CA THR A 153 -15.45 13.07 -3.65
C THR A 153 -14.44 14.19 -3.80
N TYR A 154 -14.82 15.44 -3.50
CA TYR A 154 -13.88 16.56 -3.51
C TYR A 154 -12.76 16.38 -2.50
N ALA A 155 -13.07 15.97 -1.27
CA ALA A 155 -12.06 15.69 -0.25
C ALA A 155 -11.08 14.58 -0.68
N ALA A 156 -11.59 13.52 -1.30
CA ALA A 156 -10.74 12.43 -1.82
C ALA A 156 -9.88 12.90 -3.00
N GLN A 157 -10.38 13.80 -3.86
CA GLN A 157 -9.59 14.36 -4.97
C GLN A 157 -8.47 15.28 -4.46
N GLU A 158 -8.74 16.12 -3.45
CA GLU A 158 -7.74 16.97 -2.82
C GLU A 158 -6.63 16.13 -2.19
N ALA A 159 -6.98 15.15 -1.36
CA ALA A 159 -6.02 14.24 -0.74
C ALA A 159 -5.21 13.42 -1.79
N TYR A 160 -5.79 13.12 -2.96
CA TYR A 160 -5.07 12.47 -4.06
C TYR A 160 -3.98 13.37 -4.63
N GLN A 161 -4.19 14.68 -4.76
CA GLN A 161 -3.16 15.59 -5.24
C GLN A 161 -1.96 15.65 -4.27
N ASP A 162 -2.23 15.52 -2.96
CA ASP A 162 -1.16 15.50 -1.95
C ASP A 162 -0.26 14.27 -2.10
N ILE A 163 -0.84 13.08 -2.34
CA ILE A 163 -0.01 11.87 -2.55
C ILE A 163 0.78 11.93 -3.86
N VAL A 164 0.20 12.47 -4.93
CA VAL A 164 0.92 12.64 -6.20
C VAL A 164 2.09 13.62 -6.01
N SER A 165 1.87 14.72 -5.32
CA SER A 165 2.92 15.70 -5.01
C SER A 165 4.02 15.10 -4.15
N TYR A 166 3.66 14.29 -3.15
CA TYR A 166 4.61 13.57 -2.30
C TYR A 166 5.49 12.61 -3.11
N ASP A 167 4.86 11.77 -3.95
CA ASP A 167 5.57 10.77 -4.75
C ASP A 167 6.50 11.43 -5.79
N MET A 168 6.06 12.52 -6.41
CA MET A 168 6.89 13.32 -7.31
C MET A 168 8.13 13.88 -6.60
N HIS A 169 7.98 14.40 -5.38
CA HIS A 169 9.13 14.88 -4.61
C HIS A 169 10.11 13.78 -4.23
N MET A 170 9.60 12.59 -3.91
CA MET A 170 10.46 11.42 -3.63
C MET A 170 11.16 10.94 -4.91
N GLY A 171 10.47 10.91 -6.04
CA GLY A 171 11.03 10.53 -7.35
C GLY A 171 12.10 11.48 -7.87
N ASP A 172 11.93 12.78 -7.70
CA ASP A 172 12.94 13.78 -8.10
C ASP A 172 14.26 13.62 -7.34
N TYR A 173 14.20 13.21 -6.08
CA TYR A 173 15.40 12.89 -5.30
C TYR A 173 16.15 11.67 -5.86
N ASN A 174 15.44 10.70 -6.41
CA ASN A 174 16.02 9.51 -7.03
C ASN A 174 16.57 9.79 -8.44
N MET A 175 15.96 10.68 -9.22
CA MET A 175 16.43 11.04 -10.57
C MET A 175 17.81 11.72 -10.55
N LEU A 176 18.10 12.54 -9.55
CA LEU A 176 19.42 13.20 -9.41
C LEU A 176 20.54 12.21 -9.04
N ASN A 177 20.19 11.08 -8.43
CA ASN A 177 21.13 10.02 -8.06
C ASN A 177 21.26 8.93 -9.15
N TYR A 178 20.52 9.01 -10.25
CA TYR A 178 20.64 8.04 -11.33
C TYR A 178 21.96 8.27 -12.09
N ILE A 179 22.84 7.26 -12.06
CA ILE A 179 24.22 7.28 -12.63
C ILE A 179 24.27 7.75 -14.10
N GLY A 180 23.14 7.73 -14.83
CA GLY A 180 23.03 8.19 -16.20
C GLY A 180 22.92 9.72 -16.39
N VAL A 181 22.58 10.47 -15.34
CA VAL A 181 22.40 11.95 -15.43
C VAL A 181 23.63 12.69 -14.90
N SER A 182 24.38 12.08 -13.98
CA SER A 182 25.61 12.64 -13.40
C SER A 182 26.65 13.11 -14.44
N PRO A 183 26.95 12.39 -15.55
CA PRO A 183 27.93 12.83 -16.53
C PRO A 183 27.49 14.02 -17.40
N VAL A 184 26.20 14.36 -17.42
CA VAL A 184 25.67 15.47 -18.22
C VAL A 184 25.80 16.79 -17.49
N LEU A 185 25.73 16.78 -16.15
CA LEU A 185 25.82 17.96 -15.29
C LEU A 185 27.30 18.41 -15.06
N GLU A 186 28.27 17.50 -15.21
CA GLU A 186 29.71 17.81 -15.04
C GLU A 186 30.37 18.45 -16.30
N ARG A 187 29.60 18.64 -17.38
CA ARG A 187 30.09 19.24 -18.65
C ARG A 187 29.65 20.69 -18.89
N SER A 188 29.21 21.40 -17.84
CA SER A 188 28.84 22.81 -17.94
C SER A 188 29.85 23.70 -17.25
#